data_4c111bbaa96b707cfc3fe84b20d26f6d
#
_entry.id   4c111bbaa96b707cfc3fe84b20d26f6d
#
_cell.length_a   1.000
_cell.length_b   1.000
_cell.length_c   1.000
_cell.angle_alpha   90.00
_cell.angle_beta   90.00
_cell.angle_gamma   90.00
#
_symmetry.space_group_name_H-M   'P 1'
#
loop_
_entity.id
_entity.type
_entity.pdbx_description
1 polymer ?
#
loop_
_entity_poly.entity_id
_entity_poly.type
_entity_poly.pdbx_seq_one_letter_code
_entity_poly.pdbx_strand_id
1 'polypeptide(L)'
;KSYEEMHVDGGTTREVFVSPINVPFRTYDVLYPKPPIRRIYLVKNGKATPEQEVVPAKTLSIVARSIYTLIKHQNLGEIYRIWRMARDDGADFNFIAVPASFDKKANEFFDPIYQSALFEEGRRMGRGKIPWLKRPPDTIETKATK
;
A
#
# COMPACT_ATOMS: atom_id res chain seq x y z
N LYS A 1 0.55 -35.53 -21.40
CA LYS A 1 1.60 -34.51 -21.52
C LYS A 1 1.71 -33.80 -20.15
N SER A 2 2.83 -33.98 -19.44
CA SER A 2 3.14 -33.15 -18.29
C SER A 2 3.68 -31.84 -18.83
N TYR A 3 3.25 -30.71 -18.30
CA TYR A 3 3.84 -29.42 -18.53
C TYR A 3 4.14 -28.79 -17.17
N GLU A 4 5.19 -28.02 -17.12
CA GLU A 4 5.56 -27.24 -15.94
C GLU A 4 5.00 -25.84 -16.10
N GLU A 5 4.34 -25.34 -15.07
CA GLU A 5 3.79 -23.99 -15.04
C GLU A 5 4.50 -23.21 -13.95
N MET A 6 5.02 -22.05 -14.33
CA MET A 6 5.67 -21.14 -13.37
C MET A 6 4.61 -20.26 -12.70
N HIS A 7 4.50 -20.38 -11.40
CA HIS A 7 3.66 -19.50 -10.58
C HIS A 7 4.49 -18.37 -9.99
N VAL A 8 3.96 -17.15 -10.07
CA VAL A 8 4.56 -15.96 -9.48
C VAL A 8 3.58 -15.32 -8.49
N ASP A 9 4.10 -14.54 -7.55
CA ASP A 9 3.29 -13.81 -6.59
C ASP A 9 2.31 -12.87 -7.31
N GLY A 10 1.06 -12.86 -6.88
CA GLY A 10 0.02 -11.98 -7.42
C GLY A 10 0.35 -10.49 -7.32
N GLY A 11 1.20 -10.10 -6.38
CA GLY A 11 1.73 -8.74 -6.23
C GLY A 11 2.52 -8.25 -7.43
N THR A 12 3.03 -9.15 -8.28
CA THR A 12 3.68 -8.78 -9.55
C THR A 12 2.70 -8.12 -10.52
N THR A 13 1.41 -8.45 -10.39
CA THR A 13 0.34 -7.90 -11.24
C THR A 13 -0.41 -6.80 -10.52
N ARG A 14 -0.75 -7.01 -9.24
CA ARG A 14 -1.49 -6.05 -8.43
C ARG A 14 -1.33 -6.33 -6.94
N GLU A 15 -0.62 -5.47 -6.21
CA GLU A 15 -0.43 -5.63 -4.75
C GLU A 15 -1.70 -5.31 -3.94
N VAL A 16 -2.51 -4.36 -4.43
CA VAL A 16 -3.72 -3.92 -3.73
C VAL A 16 -4.93 -4.12 -4.62
N PHE A 17 -5.84 -4.98 -4.20
CA PHE A 17 -7.07 -5.27 -4.92
C PHE A 17 -8.26 -5.26 -3.94
N VAL A 18 -9.29 -4.47 -4.23
CA VAL A 18 -10.51 -4.38 -3.41
C VAL A 18 -11.74 -4.80 -4.21
N SER A 19 -11.80 -4.42 -5.48
CA SER A 19 -12.95 -4.71 -6.35
C SER A 19 -12.52 -4.71 -7.82
N PRO A 20 -13.19 -5.46 -8.69
CA PRO A 20 -13.07 -5.28 -10.13
C PRO A 20 -13.26 -3.81 -10.53
N ILE A 21 -12.53 -3.36 -11.53
CA ILE A 21 -12.37 -1.93 -11.88
C ILE A 21 -13.72 -1.22 -12.13
N ASN A 22 -14.73 -1.94 -12.56
CA ASN A 22 -15.99 -1.38 -13.05
C ASN A 22 -17.21 -1.72 -12.18
N VAL A 23 -17.01 -2.23 -10.96
CA VAL A 23 -18.14 -2.57 -10.09
C VAL A 23 -18.18 -1.62 -8.89
N PRO A 24 -19.06 -0.62 -8.88
CA PRO A 24 -19.29 0.23 -7.71
C PRO A 24 -19.71 -0.60 -6.50
N PHE A 25 -19.27 -0.24 -5.30
CA PHE A 25 -19.67 -0.94 -4.08
C PHE A 25 -21.18 -0.90 -3.83
N ARG A 26 -21.84 0.16 -4.27
CA ARG A 26 -23.30 0.31 -4.16
C ARG A 26 -24.09 -0.72 -4.99
N THR A 27 -23.46 -1.36 -5.98
CA THR A 27 -24.09 -2.45 -6.75
C THR A 27 -24.55 -3.59 -5.85
N TYR A 28 -23.89 -3.77 -4.71
CA TYR A 28 -24.25 -4.80 -3.73
C TYR A 28 -25.32 -4.37 -2.72
N ASP A 29 -25.85 -3.13 -2.82
CA ASP A 29 -26.90 -2.64 -1.89
C ASP A 29 -28.19 -3.43 -1.97
N VAL A 30 -28.47 -3.98 -3.15
CA VAL A 30 -29.64 -4.83 -3.37
C VAL A 30 -29.67 -6.09 -2.49
N LEU A 31 -28.51 -6.48 -1.93
CA LEU A 31 -28.39 -7.63 -1.04
C LEU A 31 -28.79 -7.31 0.41
N TYR A 32 -29.06 -6.04 0.73
CA TYR A 32 -29.32 -5.58 2.08
C TYR A 32 -30.69 -4.89 2.18
N PRO A 33 -31.44 -5.10 3.27
CA PRO A 33 -32.74 -4.42 3.49
C PRO A 33 -32.63 -2.88 3.57
N LYS A 34 -31.43 -2.39 3.95
CA LYS A 34 -31.08 -0.96 3.99
C LYS A 34 -29.65 -0.80 3.47
N PRO A 35 -29.32 0.32 2.79
CA PRO A 35 -27.97 0.57 2.33
C PRO A 35 -26.97 0.47 3.49
N PRO A 36 -25.92 -0.34 3.39
CA PRO A 36 -24.96 -0.53 4.46
C PRO A 36 -24.01 0.67 4.59
N ILE A 37 -23.57 0.95 5.83
CA ILE A 37 -22.48 1.88 6.07
C ILE A 37 -21.18 1.19 5.64
N ARG A 38 -20.52 1.74 4.61
CA ARG A 38 -19.29 1.18 4.06
C ARG A 38 -18.07 1.83 4.66
N ARG A 39 -17.11 1.01 5.07
CA ARG A 39 -15.80 1.46 5.54
C ARG A 39 -14.73 0.60 4.89
N ILE A 40 -13.74 1.24 4.30
CA ILE A 40 -12.57 0.59 3.72
C ILE A 40 -11.39 0.88 4.62
N TYR A 41 -10.71 -0.16 5.05
CA TYR A 41 -9.47 -0.09 5.82
C TYR A 41 -8.35 -0.69 4.98
N LEU A 42 -7.41 0.15 4.59
CA LEU A 42 -6.25 -0.22 3.79
C LEU A 42 -5.00 -0.15 4.66
N VAL A 43 -4.39 -1.30 4.90
CA VAL A 43 -3.16 -1.42 5.66
C VAL A 43 -2.03 -1.81 4.70
N LYS A 44 -1.06 -0.92 4.51
CA LYS A 44 0.10 -1.20 3.65
C LYS A 44 1.28 -1.67 4.49
N ASN A 45 1.75 -2.88 4.18
CA ASN A 45 3.01 -3.40 4.74
C ASN A 45 4.19 -2.83 3.95
N GLY A 46 4.53 -1.58 4.24
CA GLY A 46 5.60 -0.82 3.60
C GLY A 46 5.36 0.67 3.73
N LYS A 47 6.37 1.46 3.46
CA LYS A 47 6.25 2.93 3.46
C LYS A 47 5.47 3.40 2.23
N ALA A 48 4.64 4.40 2.43
CA ALA A 48 3.95 5.08 1.33
C ALA A 48 4.73 6.29 0.79
N THR A 49 5.70 6.79 1.56
CA THR A 49 6.57 7.91 1.16
C THR A 49 7.73 7.45 0.28
N PRO A 50 8.25 8.32 -0.61
CA PRO A 50 9.48 8.04 -1.35
C PRO A 50 10.66 7.77 -0.40
N GLU A 51 11.47 6.78 -0.73
CA GLU A 51 12.70 6.48 -0.02
C GLU A 51 13.88 6.83 -0.91
N GLN A 52 14.73 7.73 -0.41
CA GLN A 52 15.99 8.03 -1.07
C GLN A 52 16.98 6.91 -0.76
N GLU A 53 17.55 6.35 -1.81
CA GLU A 53 18.55 5.30 -1.71
C GLU A 53 19.66 5.59 -2.72
N VAL A 54 20.89 5.59 -2.25
CA VAL A 54 22.06 5.69 -3.13
C VAL A 54 22.28 4.33 -3.78
N VAL A 55 22.17 4.29 -5.09
CA VAL A 55 22.34 3.07 -5.87
C VAL A 55 23.74 3.05 -6.46
N PRO A 56 24.51 1.96 -6.30
CA PRO A 56 25.79 1.81 -7.00
C PRO A 56 25.62 1.95 -8.51
N ALA A 57 26.58 2.59 -9.18
CA ALA A 57 26.59 2.82 -10.63
C ALA A 57 26.88 1.52 -11.40
N LYS A 58 26.10 0.46 -11.14
CA LYS A 58 26.15 -0.84 -11.81
C LYS A 58 24.82 -1.10 -12.50
N THR A 59 24.86 -1.59 -13.73
CA THR A 59 23.66 -1.83 -14.55
C THR A 59 22.58 -2.63 -13.81
N LEU A 60 22.94 -3.75 -13.18
CA LEU A 60 21.98 -4.59 -12.44
C LEU A 60 21.36 -3.86 -11.25
N SER A 61 22.13 -3.07 -10.52
CA SER A 61 21.61 -2.28 -9.39
C SER A 61 20.64 -1.21 -9.86
N ILE A 62 20.95 -0.55 -10.97
CA ILE A 62 20.08 0.48 -11.58
C ILE A 62 18.76 -0.16 -12.07
N VAL A 63 18.83 -1.30 -12.76
CA VAL A 63 17.66 -2.02 -13.26
C VAL A 63 16.77 -2.47 -12.09
N ALA A 64 17.34 -3.11 -11.07
CA ALA A 64 16.60 -3.56 -9.89
C ALA A 64 15.91 -2.38 -9.20
N ARG A 65 16.58 -1.25 -9.03
CA ARG A 65 16.01 -0.03 -8.44
C ARG A 65 14.90 0.55 -9.30
N SER A 66 15.04 0.54 -10.61
CA SER A 66 14.02 1.03 -11.54
C SER A 66 12.75 0.19 -11.44
N ILE A 67 12.87 -1.14 -11.44
CA ILE A 67 11.74 -2.06 -11.27
C ILE A 67 11.05 -1.83 -9.92
N TYR A 68 11.82 -1.75 -8.82
CA TYR A 68 11.28 -1.45 -7.50
C TYR A 68 10.50 -0.13 -7.47
N THR A 69 11.04 0.91 -8.10
CA THR A 69 10.41 2.22 -8.18
C THR A 69 9.10 2.16 -8.98
N LEU A 70 9.08 1.43 -10.10
CA LEU A 70 7.86 1.23 -10.91
C LEU A 70 6.77 0.54 -10.10
N ILE A 71 7.09 -0.55 -9.41
CA ILE A 71 6.15 -1.28 -8.55
C ILE A 71 5.59 -0.34 -7.47
N LYS A 72 6.46 0.42 -6.81
CA LYS A 72 6.05 1.35 -5.76
C LYS A 72 5.09 2.44 -6.27
N HIS A 73 5.34 2.99 -7.46
CA HIS A 73 4.46 3.98 -8.09
C HIS A 73 3.12 3.37 -8.53
N GLN A 74 3.13 2.15 -9.06
CA GLN A 74 1.91 1.44 -9.40
C GLN A 74 1.01 1.25 -8.17
N ASN A 75 1.59 0.84 -7.03
CA ASN A 75 0.86 0.66 -5.78
C ASN A 75 0.22 1.93 -5.26
N LEU A 76 0.90 3.06 -5.40
CA LEU A 76 0.34 4.35 -5.02
C LEU A 76 -0.86 4.70 -5.92
N GLY A 77 -0.76 4.47 -7.21
CA GLY A 77 -1.86 4.63 -8.16
C GLY A 77 -3.09 3.79 -7.79
N GLU A 78 -2.90 2.53 -7.36
CA GLU A 78 -3.99 1.67 -6.88
C GLU A 78 -4.64 2.22 -5.60
N ILE A 79 -3.86 2.77 -4.65
CA ILE A 79 -4.40 3.40 -3.45
C ILE A 79 -5.28 4.60 -3.82
N TYR A 80 -4.84 5.45 -4.76
CA TYR A 80 -5.64 6.57 -5.27
C TYR A 80 -6.92 6.10 -5.95
N ARG A 81 -6.85 5.04 -6.73
CA ARG A 81 -8.02 4.45 -7.39
C ARG A 81 -9.05 3.97 -6.37
N ILE A 82 -8.62 3.25 -5.35
CA ILE A 82 -9.49 2.75 -4.27
C ILE A 82 -10.11 3.91 -3.49
N TRP A 83 -9.32 4.93 -3.18
CA TRP A 83 -9.83 6.12 -2.52
C TRP A 83 -10.89 6.84 -3.35
N ARG A 84 -10.65 6.98 -4.65
CA ARG A 84 -11.63 7.60 -5.57
C ARG A 84 -12.92 6.79 -5.60
N MET A 85 -12.84 5.46 -5.75
CA MET A 85 -14.01 4.60 -5.71
C MET A 85 -14.76 4.73 -4.37
N ALA A 86 -14.03 4.72 -3.25
CA ALA A 86 -14.62 4.89 -1.92
C ALA A 86 -15.42 6.20 -1.84
N ARG A 87 -14.82 7.29 -2.31
CA ARG A 87 -15.45 8.62 -2.30
C ARG A 87 -16.69 8.67 -3.20
N ASP A 88 -16.61 8.12 -4.39
CA ASP A 88 -17.71 8.15 -5.36
C ASP A 88 -18.89 7.27 -4.90
N ASP A 89 -18.63 6.24 -4.09
CA ASP A 89 -19.64 5.34 -3.50
C ASP A 89 -20.07 5.71 -2.07
N GLY A 90 -19.56 6.82 -1.53
CA GLY A 90 -19.86 7.26 -0.18
C GLY A 90 -19.32 6.35 0.93
N ALA A 91 -18.26 5.59 0.66
CA ALA A 91 -17.58 4.77 1.64
C ALA A 91 -16.54 5.57 2.44
N ASP A 92 -16.43 5.31 3.74
CA ASP A 92 -15.38 5.90 4.58
C ASP A 92 -14.04 5.21 4.29
N PHE A 93 -13.07 5.97 3.79
CA PHE A 93 -11.74 5.50 3.46
C PHE A 93 -10.78 5.71 4.63
N ASN A 94 -10.05 4.66 4.99
CA ASN A 94 -9.07 4.66 6.07
C ASN A 94 -7.80 3.97 5.58
N PHE A 95 -6.70 4.71 5.58
CA PHE A 95 -5.40 4.21 5.11
C PHE A 95 -4.34 4.34 6.20
N ILE A 96 -3.49 3.33 6.31
CA ILE A 96 -2.29 3.35 7.14
C ILE A 96 -1.16 2.60 6.45
N ALA A 97 0.05 3.05 6.69
CA ALA A 97 1.28 2.46 6.18
C ALA A 97 2.36 2.46 7.25
N VAL A 98 3.47 1.79 7.01
CA VAL A 98 4.66 1.92 7.86
C VAL A 98 5.08 3.39 7.91
N PRO A 99 5.23 3.98 9.09
CA PRO A 99 5.54 5.41 9.21
C PRO A 99 6.92 5.75 8.62
N ALA A 100 7.04 6.96 8.10
CA ALA A 100 8.31 7.44 7.54
C ALA A 100 9.45 7.45 8.58
N SER A 101 9.11 7.64 9.86
CA SER A 101 10.03 7.62 10.99
C SER A 101 10.61 6.23 11.32
N PHE A 102 10.02 5.15 10.80
CA PHE A 102 10.59 3.82 10.94
C PHE A 102 11.79 3.69 9.99
N ASP A 103 13.00 3.79 10.51
CA ASP A 103 14.25 3.89 9.74
C ASP A 103 15.06 2.59 9.64
N LYS A 104 14.62 1.53 10.33
CA LYS A 104 15.30 0.25 10.28
C LYS A 104 15.24 -0.36 8.89
N LYS A 105 16.33 -1.00 8.49
CA LYS A 105 16.46 -1.71 7.22
C LYS A 105 16.71 -3.19 7.48
N ALA A 106 16.16 -4.05 6.63
CA ALA A 106 16.48 -5.45 6.63
C ALA A 106 17.88 -5.67 6.00
N ASN A 107 18.69 -6.53 6.58
CA ASN A 107 19.99 -6.91 6.02
C ASN A 107 19.86 -8.05 5.01
N GLU A 108 18.80 -8.85 5.12
CA GLU A 108 18.51 -9.99 4.26
C GLU A 108 17.00 -10.22 4.16
N PHE A 109 16.60 -11.12 3.26
CA PHE A 109 15.21 -11.57 3.20
C PHE A 109 14.83 -12.28 4.51
N PHE A 110 13.68 -11.90 5.08
CA PHE A 110 13.16 -12.45 6.33
C PHE A 110 14.04 -12.17 7.58
N ASP A 111 14.80 -11.08 7.59
CA ASP A 111 15.60 -10.63 8.74
C ASP A 111 14.73 -10.58 10.01
N PRO A 112 14.99 -11.46 11.04
CA PRO A 112 14.15 -11.55 12.23
C PRO A 112 14.21 -10.29 13.10
N ILE A 113 15.33 -9.57 13.09
CA ILE A 113 15.51 -8.33 13.85
C ILE A 113 14.64 -7.24 13.26
N TYR A 114 14.67 -7.11 11.92
CA TYR A 114 13.80 -6.18 11.20
C TYR A 114 12.33 -6.51 11.41
N GLN A 115 11.94 -7.78 11.25
CA GLN A 115 10.55 -8.22 11.42
C GLN A 115 10.03 -7.95 12.83
N SER A 116 10.82 -8.26 13.86
CA SER A 116 10.47 -7.99 15.25
C SER A 116 10.29 -6.49 15.51
N ALA A 117 11.19 -5.67 14.98
CA ALA A 117 11.09 -4.23 15.11
C ALA A 117 9.85 -3.65 14.40
N LEU A 118 9.54 -4.15 13.22
CA LEU A 118 8.36 -3.75 12.45
C LEU A 118 7.06 -4.17 13.16
N PHE A 119 7.04 -5.37 13.73
CA PHE A 119 5.93 -5.86 14.55
C PHE A 119 5.69 -4.97 15.78
N GLU A 120 6.75 -4.63 16.52
CA GLU A 120 6.63 -3.76 17.69
C GLU A 120 6.15 -2.35 17.33
N GLU A 121 6.58 -1.81 16.19
CA GLU A 121 6.08 -0.54 15.68
C GLU A 121 4.58 -0.62 15.35
N GLY A 122 4.16 -1.66 14.66
CA GLY A 122 2.74 -1.90 14.37
C GLY A 122 1.91 -2.06 15.66
N ARG A 123 2.45 -2.80 16.64
CA ARG A 123 1.82 -2.98 17.97
C ARG A 123 1.70 -1.66 18.72
N ARG A 124 2.73 -0.83 18.69
CA ARG A 124 2.73 0.51 19.30
C ARG A 124 1.65 1.41 18.68
N MET A 125 1.57 1.42 17.34
CA MET A 125 0.55 2.17 16.61
C MET A 125 -0.86 1.68 16.92
N GLY A 126 -1.06 0.37 17.02
CA GLY A 126 -2.37 -0.23 17.27
C GLY A 126 -2.88 -0.06 18.70
N ARG A 127 -2.00 0.13 19.69
CA ARG A 127 -2.38 0.36 21.10
C ARG A 127 -2.91 1.76 21.36
N GLY A 128 -2.55 2.71 20.54
CA GLY A 128 -3.00 4.11 20.65
C GLY A 128 -4.20 4.42 19.77
N LYS A 129 -4.45 5.70 19.58
CA LYS A 129 -5.39 6.16 18.55
C LYS A 129 -4.70 5.98 17.20
N ILE A 130 -5.16 5.00 16.42
CA ILE A 130 -4.59 4.71 15.11
C ILE A 130 -4.74 5.94 14.20
N PRO A 131 -3.65 6.47 13.63
CA PRO A 131 -3.68 7.68 12.81
C PRO A 131 -4.15 7.35 11.37
N TRP A 132 -5.41 6.97 11.22
CA TRP A 132 -5.98 6.69 9.91
C TRP A 132 -6.00 7.92 9.02
N LEU A 133 -5.35 7.83 7.88
CA LEU A 133 -5.44 8.84 6.82
C LEU A 133 -6.74 8.64 6.04
N LYS A 134 -7.47 9.73 5.81
CA LYS A 134 -8.75 9.75 5.07
C LYS A 134 -8.55 9.98 3.56
N ARG A 135 -7.29 10.08 3.13
CA ARG A 135 -6.88 10.24 1.74
C ARG A 135 -5.50 9.59 1.53
N PRO A 136 -5.14 9.24 0.30
CA PRO A 136 -3.78 8.79 0.01
C PRO A 136 -2.73 9.83 0.40
N PRO A 137 -1.50 9.42 0.73
CA PRO A 137 -0.41 10.36 0.99
C PRO A 137 -0.09 11.12 -0.30
N ASP A 138 0.08 12.44 -0.18
CA ASP A 138 0.52 13.26 -1.31
C ASP A 138 1.94 12.83 -1.70
N THR A 139 2.16 12.52 -2.97
CA THR A 139 3.48 12.17 -3.50
C THR A 139 4.40 13.38 -3.67
N ILE A 140 3.83 14.57 -3.64
CA ILE A 140 4.54 15.83 -3.72
C ILE A 140 4.41 16.47 -2.35
N GLU A 141 5.50 16.52 -1.59
CA GLU A 141 5.62 17.49 -0.51
C GLU A 141 5.53 18.87 -1.15
N THR A 142 4.33 19.45 -1.17
CA THR A 142 4.21 20.88 -1.31
C THR A 142 4.88 21.46 -0.07
N LYS A 143 6.15 21.82 -0.16
CA LYS A 143 6.79 22.66 0.85
C LYS A 143 5.87 23.86 1.02
N ALA A 144 5.11 23.86 2.12
CA ALA A 144 4.41 25.05 2.52
C ALA A 144 5.47 26.12 2.72
N THR A 145 5.59 27.02 1.76
CA THR A 145 6.36 28.24 1.88
C THR A 145 5.75 29.00 3.05
N LYS A 146 6.50 29.10 4.14
CA LYS A 146 6.23 30.05 5.22
C LYS A 146 6.59 31.45 4.77
#